data_a00dc9a041efe78e5fd8cf420dc08dec
#
_entry.id   a00dc9a041efe78e5fd8cf420dc08dec
#
_cell.length_a   1.000
_cell.length_b   1.000
_cell.length_c   1.000
_cell.angle_alpha   90.00
_cell.angle_beta   90.00
_cell.angle_gamma   90.00
#
_symmetry.space_group_name_H-M   'P 1'
#
loop_
_entity.id
_entity.type
_entity.pdbx_description
1 polymer ?
#
loop_
_entity_poly.entity_id
_entity_poly.type
_entity_poly.pdbx_seq_one_letter_code
_entity_poly.pdbx_strand_id
1 'polypeptide(L)'
;MKNNLIIVCLLSSLSLPVCGQSTLDDCIRYAWEHNPGFKNIRIDVKEARTDYVAAMGKSLPYVSVQAEVGRHIGRSVDPDTNGYTADSYNQGTIGMDITLSLFEGFARINRLRYTHWTKKEKEWDHLAKQNDLAYQVAEAYYKAALDK
;
A
#
# COMPACT_ATOMS: atom_id res chain seq x y z
N MET A 1 -36.88 22.92 49.46
CA MET A 1 -35.74 23.69 48.93
C MET A 1 -34.60 22.83 48.33
N LYS A 2 -34.58 21.49 48.50
CA LYS A 2 -33.54 20.61 47.95
C LYS A 2 -33.73 20.23 46.48
N ASN A 3 -34.97 20.21 45.94
CA ASN A 3 -35.27 19.75 44.58
C ASN A 3 -34.96 20.81 43.49
N ASN A 4 -34.97 22.10 43.86
CA ASN A 4 -34.67 23.15 42.87
C ASN A 4 -33.16 23.29 42.56
N LEU A 5 -32.30 22.83 43.45
CA LEU A 5 -30.84 22.87 43.26
C LEU A 5 -30.39 21.80 42.20
N ILE A 6 -31.09 20.66 42.18
CA ILE A 6 -30.79 19.57 41.23
C ILE A 6 -31.21 19.95 39.82
N ILE A 7 -32.32 20.67 39.64
CA ILE A 7 -32.81 21.15 38.35
C ILE A 7 -31.86 22.20 37.75
N VAL A 8 -31.29 23.08 38.56
CA VAL A 8 -30.33 24.10 38.12
C VAL A 8 -29.00 23.46 37.67
N CYS A 9 -28.55 22.41 38.38
CA CYS A 9 -27.35 21.67 37.95
C CYS A 9 -27.55 20.83 36.64
N LEU A 10 -28.76 20.37 36.38
CA LEU A 10 -29.06 19.64 35.15
C LEU A 10 -29.17 20.57 33.92
N LEU A 11 -29.54 21.84 34.10
CA LEU A 11 -29.63 22.81 33.00
C LEU A 11 -28.26 23.40 32.62
N SER A 12 -27.25 23.35 33.48
CA SER A 12 -25.91 23.86 33.19
C SER A 12 -25.03 22.91 32.38
N SER A 13 -25.44 21.64 32.20
CA SER A 13 -24.68 20.65 31.44
C SER A 13 -25.01 20.60 29.93
N LEU A 14 -25.96 21.40 29.44
CA LEU A 14 -26.27 21.53 27.99
C LEU A 14 -25.51 22.71 27.35
N SER A 15 -24.25 22.91 27.69
CA SER A 15 -23.36 23.69 26.80
C SER A 15 -23.04 22.85 25.57
N LEU A 16 -23.94 22.90 24.59
CA LEU A 16 -23.62 22.44 23.22
C LEU A 16 -22.37 23.19 22.78
N PRO A 17 -21.35 22.49 22.28
CA PRO A 17 -20.21 23.19 21.68
C PRO A 17 -20.78 24.03 20.54
N VAL A 18 -20.72 25.35 20.70
CA VAL A 18 -20.96 26.30 19.62
C VAL A 18 -19.92 25.91 18.54
N CYS A 19 -20.41 25.31 17.47
CA CYS A 19 -19.60 24.97 16.31
C CYS A 19 -19.03 26.30 15.80
N GLY A 20 -17.77 26.58 16.16
CA GLY A 20 -17.07 27.77 15.71
C GLY A 20 -17.14 27.80 14.18
N GLN A 21 -17.29 28.99 13.61
CA GLN A 21 -17.33 29.18 12.16
C GLN A 21 -16.08 28.51 11.57
N SER A 22 -16.27 27.39 10.89
CA SER A 22 -15.18 26.68 10.20
C SER A 22 -14.61 27.62 9.15
N THR A 23 -13.33 27.90 9.21
CA THR A 23 -12.67 28.68 8.17
C THR A 23 -12.59 27.87 6.88
N LEU A 24 -12.44 28.56 5.76
CA LEU A 24 -12.25 27.89 4.47
C LEU A 24 -11.07 26.90 4.53
N ASP A 25 -9.97 27.28 5.17
CA ASP A 25 -8.79 26.44 5.33
C ASP A 25 -9.08 25.15 6.14
N ASP A 26 -9.90 25.24 7.17
CA ASP A 26 -10.31 24.08 7.95
C ASP A 26 -11.17 23.13 7.12
N CYS A 27 -12.06 23.65 6.29
CA CYS A 27 -12.88 22.84 5.39
C CYS A 27 -12.02 22.13 4.33
N ILE A 28 -11.04 22.81 3.75
CA ILE A 28 -10.11 22.24 2.77
C ILE A 28 -9.27 21.13 3.43
N ARG A 29 -8.71 21.39 4.62
CA ARG A 29 -7.92 20.41 5.36
C ARG A 29 -8.74 19.16 5.70
N TYR A 30 -9.95 19.37 6.19
CA TYR A 30 -10.87 18.28 6.47
C TYR A 30 -11.18 17.43 5.23
N ALA A 31 -11.39 18.08 4.07
CA ALA A 31 -11.64 17.38 2.81
C ALA A 31 -10.43 16.54 2.38
N TRP A 32 -9.20 17.04 2.50
CA TRP A 32 -7.99 16.27 2.19
C TRP A 32 -7.80 15.04 3.08
N GLU A 33 -8.22 15.11 4.34
CA GLU A 33 -8.08 14.01 5.27
C GLU A 33 -9.19 12.95 5.14
N HIS A 34 -10.41 13.40 4.81
CA HIS A 34 -11.59 12.54 4.89
C HIS A 34 -12.15 12.12 3.53
N ASN A 35 -11.78 12.79 2.44
CA ASN A 35 -12.27 12.43 1.11
C ASN A 35 -11.72 11.07 0.66
N PRO A 36 -12.58 10.05 0.42
CA PRO A 36 -12.13 8.72 0.02
C PRO A 36 -11.47 8.70 -1.35
N GLY A 37 -11.92 9.55 -2.29
CA GLY A 37 -11.30 9.67 -3.61
C GLY A 37 -9.85 10.18 -3.51
N PHE A 38 -9.61 11.16 -2.65
CA PHE A 38 -8.25 11.67 -2.43
C PHE A 38 -7.35 10.67 -1.70
N LYS A 39 -7.89 9.84 -0.80
CA LYS A 39 -7.16 8.73 -0.18
C LYS A 39 -6.68 7.71 -1.19
N ASN A 40 -7.52 7.37 -2.18
CA ASN A 40 -7.15 6.42 -3.24
C ASN A 40 -5.98 6.94 -4.06
N ILE A 41 -5.96 8.22 -4.43
CA ILE A 41 -4.84 8.82 -5.17
C ILE A 41 -3.52 8.75 -4.38
N ARG A 42 -3.56 8.92 -3.07
CA ARG A 42 -2.38 8.71 -2.20
C ARG A 42 -1.90 7.26 -2.22
N ILE A 43 -2.81 6.30 -2.35
CA ILE A 43 -2.47 4.88 -2.50
C ILE A 43 -1.81 4.64 -3.85
N ASP A 44 -2.34 5.22 -4.94
CA ASP A 44 -1.78 5.10 -6.29
C ASP A 44 -0.32 5.61 -6.36
N VAL A 45 -0.04 6.74 -5.70
CA VAL A 45 1.35 7.26 -5.59
C VAL A 45 2.25 6.28 -4.86
N LYS A 46 1.77 5.67 -3.77
CA LYS A 46 2.52 4.68 -3.01
C LYS A 46 2.76 3.40 -3.81
N GLU A 47 1.76 2.95 -4.56
CA GLU A 47 1.85 1.81 -5.46
C GLU A 47 2.91 2.04 -6.55
N ALA A 48 2.83 3.16 -7.27
CA ALA A 48 3.80 3.52 -8.30
C ALA A 48 5.24 3.64 -7.75
N ARG A 49 5.40 4.09 -6.50
CA ARG A 49 6.69 4.10 -5.81
C ARG A 49 7.19 2.70 -5.52
N THR A 50 6.30 1.81 -5.10
CA THR A 50 6.62 0.40 -4.83
C THR A 50 7.01 -0.32 -6.11
N ASP A 51 6.32 -0.07 -7.22
CA ASP A 51 6.63 -0.62 -8.53
C ASP A 51 8.01 -0.17 -9.04
N TYR A 52 8.36 1.09 -8.81
CA TYR A 52 9.70 1.58 -9.13
C TYR A 52 10.80 0.86 -8.32
N VAL A 53 10.57 0.67 -7.02
CA VAL A 53 11.51 -0.08 -6.16
C VAL A 53 11.59 -1.55 -6.59
N ALA A 54 10.46 -2.17 -6.93
CA ALA A 54 10.42 -3.54 -7.45
C ALA A 54 11.17 -3.68 -8.79
N ALA A 55 11.06 -2.67 -9.67
CA ALA A 55 11.82 -2.64 -10.93
C ALA A 55 13.33 -2.53 -10.70
N MET A 56 13.76 -1.76 -9.68
CA MET A 56 15.17 -1.74 -9.26
C MET A 56 15.62 -3.10 -8.70
N GLY A 57 14.77 -3.72 -7.87
CA GLY A 57 15.05 -5.04 -7.28
C GLY A 57 15.29 -6.13 -8.31
N LYS A 58 14.61 -6.08 -9.47
CA LYS A 58 14.83 -7.00 -10.59
C LYS A 58 16.23 -6.89 -11.24
N SER A 59 16.99 -5.86 -10.92
CA SER A 59 18.38 -5.71 -11.34
C SER A 59 19.39 -6.42 -10.43
N LEU A 60 18.90 -6.94 -9.30
CA LEU A 60 19.70 -7.71 -8.35
C LEU A 60 19.68 -9.21 -8.69
N PRO A 61 20.70 -9.98 -8.25
CA PRO A 61 20.64 -11.43 -8.33
C PRO A 61 19.41 -11.98 -7.59
N TYR A 62 18.73 -12.91 -8.21
CA TYR A 62 17.67 -13.68 -7.58
C TYR A 62 18.29 -14.91 -6.91
N VAL A 63 18.03 -15.05 -5.61
CA VAL A 63 18.48 -16.20 -4.82
C VAL A 63 17.27 -17.02 -4.44
N SER A 64 17.26 -18.31 -4.82
CA SER A 64 16.25 -19.26 -4.41
C SER A 64 16.88 -20.38 -3.60
N VAL A 65 16.20 -20.79 -2.54
CA VAL A 65 16.56 -21.95 -1.72
C VAL A 65 15.42 -22.93 -1.80
N GLN A 66 15.73 -24.18 -2.16
CA GLN A 66 14.76 -25.26 -2.24
C GLN A 66 15.19 -26.41 -1.34
N ALA A 67 14.24 -26.98 -0.62
CA ALA A 67 14.42 -28.16 0.17
C ALA A 67 13.33 -29.16 -0.20
N GLU A 68 13.72 -30.35 -0.57
CA GLU A 68 12.82 -31.42 -0.93
C GLU A 68 13.10 -32.63 -0.03
N VAL A 69 12.03 -33.21 0.52
CA VAL A 69 12.07 -34.44 1.30
C VAL A 69 11.09 -35.43 0.68
N GLY A 70 11.60 -36.54 0.22
CA GLY A 70 10.83 -37.60 -0.42
C GLY A 70 11.06 -38.94 0.24
N ARG A 71 10.05 -39.80 0.14
CA ARG A 71 10.16 -41.22 0.48
C ARG A 71 9.92 -42.02 -0.79
N HIS A 72 10.91 -42.84 -1.16
CA HIS A 72 10.79 -43.77 -2.27
C HIS A 72 10.32 -45.09 -1.73
N ILE A 73 9.26 -45.64 -2.34
CA ILE A 73 8.69 -46.95 -1.98
C ILE A 73 8.70 -47.83 -3.21
N GLY A 74 9.35 -48.99 -3.13
CA GLY A 74 9.42 -49.94 -4.22
C GLY A 74 10.85 -50.26 -4.62
N ARG A 75 11.00 -50.95 -5.77
CA ARG A 75 12.32 -51.33 -6.28
C ARG A 75 13.01 -50.10 -6.90
N SER A 76 14.08 -49.66 -6.30
CA SER A 76 14.86 -48.52 -6.75
C SER A 76 16.36 -48.81 -6.65
N VAL A 77 17.17 -48.00 -7.30
CA VAL A 77 18.62 -48.02 -7.12
C VAL A 77 18.97 -47.16 -5.91
N ASP A 78 19.62 -47.75 -4.93
CA ASP A 78 20.14 -47.04 -3.78
C ASP A 78 21.32 -46.15 -4.23
N PRO A 79 21.27 -44.85 -4.01
CA PRO A 79 22.32 -43.92 -4.43
C PRO A 79 23.65 -44.13 -3.69
N ASP A 80 23.66 -44.68 -2.51
CA ASP A 80 24.88 -44.91 -1.72
C ASP A 80 25.61 -46.19 -2.10
N THR A 81 24.88 -47.25 -2.37
CA THR A 81 25.45 -48.58 -2.70
C THR A 81 25.43 -48.91 -4.17
N ASN A 82 24.72 -48.13 -5.00
CA ASN A 82 24.48 -48.34 -6.41
C ASN A 82 23.88 -49.73 -6.73
N GLY A 83 23.28 -50.33 -5.72
CA GLY A 83 22.61 -51.64 -5.81
C GLY A 83 21.09 -51.50 -5.92
N TYR A 84 20.42 -52.54 -6.44
CA TYR A 84 18.97 -52.58 -6.45
C TYR A 84 18.46 -52.99 -5.06
N THR A 85 17.67 -52.10 -4.45
CA THR A 85 16.96 -52.43 -3.21
C THR A 85 15.46 -52.48 -3.44
N ALA A 86 14.77 -53.36 -2.74
CA ALA A 86 13.31 -53.44 -2.74
C ALA A 86 12.69 -52.71 -1.54
N ASP A 87 13.52 -52.10 -0.70
CA ASP A 87 13.10 -51.40 0.49
C ASP A 87 12.75 -49.92 0.23
N SER A 88 11.97 -49.33 1.13
CA SER A 88 11.71 -47.91 1.11
C SER A 88 12.86 -47.14 1.74
N TYR A 89 13.31 -46.08 1.10
CA TYR A 89 14.29 -45.15 1.65
C TYR A 89 13.80 -43.70 1.62
N ASN A 90 14.29 -42.93 2.57
CA ASN A 90 14.02 -41.48 2.62
C ASN A 90 15.18 -40.73 1.94
N GLN A 91 14.83 -39.74 1.13
CA GLN A 91 15.80 -38.89 0.48
C GLN A 91 15.48 -37.43 0.83
N GLY A 92 16.51 -36.67 1.18
CA GLY A 92 16.45 -35.23 1.38
C GLY A 92 17.45 -34.54 0.48
N THR A 93 16.99 -33.50 -0.22
CA THR A 93 17.85 -32.68 -1.08
C THR A 93 17.66 -31.21 -0.67
N ILE A 94 18.75 -30.48 -0.49
CA ILE A 94 18.76 -29.04 -0.29
C ILE A 94 19.58 -28.44 -1.42
N GLY A 95 18.95 -27.51 -2.14
CA GLY A 95 19.57 -26.78 -3.23
C GLY A 95 19.51 -25.27 -3.01
N MET A 96 20.50 -24.55 -3.50
CA MET A 96 20.53 -23.09 -3.56
C MET A 96 20.93 -22.67 -4.97
N ASP A 97 20.07 -21.83 -5.58
CA ASP A 97 20.30 -21.30 -6.93
C ASP A 97 20.44 -19.78 -6.88
N ILE A 98 21.44 -19.25 -7.56
CA ILE A 98 21.65 -17.81 -7.72
C ILE A 98 21.61 -17.51 -9.21
N THR A 99 20.60 -16.73 -9.61
CA THR A 99 20.38 -16.34 -11.01
C THR A 99 20.54 -14.84 -11.18
N LEU A 100 21.41 -14.43 -12.09
CA LEU A 100 21.57 -13.04 -12.51
C LEU A 100 21.46 -12.95 -14.03
N SER A 101 20.45 -12.25 -14.52
CA SER A 101 20.36 -11.94 -15.94
C SER A 101 21.27 -10.76 -16.27
N LEU A 102 22.30 -10.96 -17.08
CA LEU A 102 23.25 -9.92 -17.44
C LEU A 102 22.74 -9.00 -18.55
N PHE A 103 21.98 -9.54 -19.49
CA PHE A 103 21.45 -8.79 -20.63
C PHE A 103 20.08 -9.31 -21.07
N GLU A 104 19.12 -8.40 -21.21
CA GLU A 104 17.73 -8.67 -21.63
C GLU A 104 17.30 -7.71 -22.75
N GLY A 105 18.17 -7.41 -23.71
CA GLY A 105 17.81 -6.53 -24.82
C GLY A 105 17.33 -5.15 -24.41
N PHE A 106 17.92 -4.54 -23.37
CA PHE A 106 17.52 -3.25 -22.77
C PHE A 106 16.12 -3.23 -22.12
N ALA A 107 15.40 -4.35 -22.07
CA ALA A 107 14.05 -4.40 -21.49
C ALA A 107 14.04 -3.93 -20.03
N ARG A 108 15.04 -4.29 -19.24
CA ARG A 108 15.20 -3.90 -17.84
C ARG A 108 15.38 -2.39 -17.67
N ILE A 109 16.24 -1.78 -18.48
CA ILE A 109 16.51 -0.35 -18.45
C ILE A 109 15.25 0.43 -18.85
N ASN A 110 14.57 -0.02 -19.91
CA ASN A 110 13.34 0.62 -20.35
C ASN A 110 12.22 0.46 -19.32
N ARG A 111 12.13 -0.69 -18.65
CA ARG A 111 11.18 -0.89 -17.55
C ARG A 111 11.46 0.04 -16.37
N LEU A 112 12.72 0.21 -16.00
CA LEU A 112 13.11 1.12 -14.91
C LEU A 112 12.77 2.57 -15.25
N ARG A 113 13.02 2.99 -16.51
CA ARG A 113 12.63 4.33 -16.99
C ARG A 113 11.13 4.50 -16.97
N TYR A 114 10.40 3.52 -17.48
CA TYR A 114 8.93 3.55 -17.49
C TYR A 114 8.36 3.71 -16.08
N THR A 115 8.74 2.87 -15.14
CA THR A 115 8.25 2.95 -13.75
C THR A 115 8.67 4.25 -13.05
N HIS A 116 9.86 4.80 -13.38
CA HIS A 116 10.29 6.10 -12.90
C HIS A 116 9.35 7.22 -13.35
N TRP A 117 8.99 7.24 -14.65
CA TRP A 117 8.10 8.26 -15.19
C TRP A 117 6.66 8.08 -14.72
N THR A 118 6.18 6.83 -14.60
CA THR A 118 4.86 6.53 -14.01
C THR A 118 4.76 7.03 -12.57
N LYS A 119 5.82 6.83 -11.76
CA LYS A 119 5.87 7.41 -10.42
C LYS A 119 5.75 8.93 -10.45
N LYS A 120 6.50 9.59 -11.33
CA LYS A 120 6.43 11.06 -11.51
C LYS A 120 5.03 11.52 -11.93
N GLU A 121 4.42 10.84 -12.89
CA GLU A 121 3.05 11.09 -13.33
C GLU A 121 2.07 11.05 -12.14
N LYS A 122 2.12 10.00 -11.33
CA LYS A 122 1.25 9.86 -10.15
C LYS A 122 1.49 10.93 -9.09
N GLU A 123 2.75 11.35 -8.88
CA GLU A 123 3.08 12.46 -7.98
C GLU A 123 2.44 13.79 -8.47
N TRP A 124 2.48 14.07 -9.77
CA TRP A 124 1.84 15.27 -10.35
C TRP A 124 0.32 15.18 -10.36
N ASP A 125 -0.24 13.99 -10.65
CA ASP A 125 -1.68 13.75 -10.60
C ASP A 125 -2.23 13.97 -9.17
N HIS A 126 -1.49 13.54 -8.16
CA HIS A 126 -1.83 13.82 -6.76
C HIS A 126 -1.91 15.33 -6.47
N LEU A 127 -0.93 16.12 -6.94
CA LEU A 127 -0.94 17.58 -6.77
C LEU A 127 -2.10 18.24 -7.52
N ALA A 128 -2.37 17.80 -8.75
CA ALA A 128 -3.49 18.31 -9.54
C ALA A 128 -4.83 18.05 -8.82
N LYS A 129 -5.05 16.83 -8.34
CA LYS A 129 -6.27 16.45 -7.61
C LYS A 129 -6.38 17.14 -6.25
N GLN A 130 -5.26 17.41 -5.59
CA GLN A 130 -5.25 18.21 -4.36
C GLN A 130 -5.78 19.62 -4.61
N ASN A 131 -5.33 20.27 -5.69
CA ASN A 131 -5.79 21.59 -6.08
C ASN A 131 -7.27 21.58 -6.55
N ASP A 132 -7.67 20.58 -7.34
CA ASP A 132 -9.06 20.42 -7.78
C ASP A 132 -10.01 20.28 -6.58
N LEU A 133 -9.65 19.48 -5.59
CA LEU A 133 -10.46 19.29 -4.38
C LEU A 133 -10.54 20.59 -3.57
N ALA A 134 -9.43 21.31 -3.42
CA ALA A 134 -9.42 22.61 -2.74
C ALA A 134 -10.35 23.62 -3.43
N TYR A 135 -10.31 23.65 -4.77
CA TYR A 135 -11.19 24.51 -5.57
C TYR A 135 -12.67 24.14 -5.38
N GLN A 136 -13.03 22.86 -5.44
CA GLN A 136 -14.40 22.38 -5.23
C GLN A 136 -14.93 22.76 -3.84
N VAL A 137 -14.08 22.61 -2.81
CA VAL A 137 -14.45 22.99 -1.43
C VAL A 137 -14.64 24.50 -1.32
N ALA A 138 -13.76 25.30 -1.94
CA ALA A 138 -13.89 26.76 -1.94
C ALA A 138 -15.18 27.20 -2.65
N GLU A 139 -15.48 26.62 -3.79
CA GLU A 139 -16.73 26.92 -4.52
C GLU A 139 -17.96 26.61 -3.67
N ALA A 140 -18.00 25.42 -3.05
CA ALA A 140 -19.11 25.03 -2.18
C ALA A 140 -19.24 25.94 -0.94
N TYR A 141 -18.11 26.34 -0.35
CA TYR A 141 -18.07 27.25 0.80
C TYR A 141 -18.67 28.62 0.48
N TYR A 142 -18.26 29.22 -0.65
CA TYR A 142 -18.79 30.52 -1.07
C TYR A 142 -20.26 30.45 -1.50
N LYS A 143 -20.69 29.37 -2.15
CA LYS A 143 -22.13 29.16 -2.45
C LYS A 143 -22.95 29.13 -1.16
N ALA A 144 -22.52 28.34 -0.18
CA ALA A 144 -23.21 28.27 1.11
C ALA A 144 -23.21 29.59 1.90
N ALA A 145 -22.21 30.45 1.68
CA ALA A 145 -22.13 31.78 2.28
C ALA A 145 -23.08 32.79 1.59
N LEU A 146 -23.33 32.62 0.29
CA LEU A 146 -24.22 33.50 -0.51
C LEU A 146 -25.70 33.13 -0.31
N ASP A 147 -26.02 31.87 -0.02
CA ASP A 147 -27.40 31.37 0.18
C ASP A 147 -27.96 31.70 1.57
N LYS A 148 -27.21 32.41 2.43
CA LYS A 148 -27.64 32.95 3.73
C LYS A 148 -28.12 34.39 3.62
#